data_64322903fa2cceaaabfd52c75c86787b
#
_entry.id   64322903fa2cceaaabfd52c75c86787b
#
_cell.length_a   1.000
_cell.length_b   1.000
_cell.length_c   1.000
_cell.angle_alpha   90.00
_cell.angle_beta   90.00
_cell.angle_gamma   90.00
#
_symmetry.space_group_name_H-M   'P 1'
#
loop_
_entity.id
_entity.type
_entity.pdbx_description
1 polymer ?
#
loop_
_entity_poly.entity_id
_entity_poly.type
_entity_poly.pdbx_seq_one_letter_code
_entity_poly.pdbx_strand_id
1 'polypeptide(L)'
;TQGVSSAASDVYKRQVLIIVADTHGIQTVQMGGWDAPVGITMVADRLSSIMLFVSSIVLFAVMWYGISQGLRDGDEDDPVAVFLPTYMLLSMGVNLSFLAGDLFNLYVGFEVFLVASYVLLTLGASPQRVRAGIGYVMVSMASSMVFLFALALVYASVGTVNMAQAGIRMEELPTGTRAAIFATFIVAFGIKAAIFPLDAWLPDSYPTAASIVTAVFAGLLTKVGVYALIRVRSTVFTGGALDSTLMVIALLTMIVGVMGAIAQNDIKRLMSFTLVSHIGYMIFGIALGSVAGLSGAIFYAVHHILVQTSLFLVVGLVERQAGSAQLRRLGSLLYTAPVIALLYLIPALNLGGIPPFSGFLGKVMLIQAGAEDGSWLAWVLIGGAVITSLLTLYAMMNVWSKGFLRDRADAPEGDVVLARPANLAAREETVASGDRDDVGRVPTGMFLSTAFLVLASTSITFLAGPISNITDRAAQSAQDLSIYRSAVLLDDPSAPTRNLDAFRE
;
A
#
# COMPACT_ATOMS: atom_id res chain seq x y z
N THR A 1 13.07 -5.44 22.29
CA THR A 1 13.58 -6.73 21.83
C THR A 1 12.47 -7.74 21.56
N GLN A 2 11.46 -7.90 22.44
CA GLN A 2 10.37 -8.85 22.24
C GLN A 2 9.51 -8.53 21.01
N GLY A 3 9.16 -7.28 20.76
CA GLY A 3 8.37 -6.88 19.58
C GLY A 3 9.08 -7.17 18.25
N VAL A 4 10.39 -6.93 18.17
CA VAL A 4 11.20 -7.24 16.98
C VAL A 4 11.30 -8.74 16.76
N SER A 5 11.47 -9.53 17.82
CA SER A 5 11.51 -11.00 17.74
C SER A 5 10.18 -11.58 17.26
N SER A 6 9.05 -11.06 17.76
CA SER A 6 7.72 -11.48 17.33
C SER A 6 7.47 -11.15 15.86
N ALA A 7 7.83 -9.94 15.42
CA ALA A 7 7.68 -9.52 14.02
C ALA A 7 8.59 -10.33 13.06
N ALA A 8 9.80 -10.70 13.49
CA ALA A 8 10.68 -11.57 12.71
C ALA A 8 10.11 -12.99 12.57
N SER A 9 9.50 -13.53 13.64
CA SER A 9 8.79 -14.82 13.61
C SER A 9 7.60 -14.78 12.64
N ASP A 10 6.90 -13.66 12.56
CA ASP A 10 5.80 -13.44 11.62
C ASP A 10 6.27 -13.48 10.16
N VAL A 11 7.38 -12.83 9.83
CA VAL A 11 7.97 -12.88 8.48
C VAL A 11 8.27 -14.32 8.07
N TYR A 12 8.86 -15.10 8.96
CA TYR A 12 9.18 -16.51 8.70
C TYR A 12 7.92 -17.35 8.45
N LYS A 13 6.90 -17.23 9.31
CA LYS A 13 5.64 -17.99 9.16
C LYS A 13 4.96 -17.68 7.82
N ARG A 14 5.00 -16.42 7.37
CA ARG A 14 4.39 -16.00 6.09
C ARG A 14 5.21 -16.44 4.88
N GLN A 15 6.53 -16.56 5.04
CA GLN A 15 7.37 -17.19 4.02
C GLN A 15 7.00 -18.67 3.84
N VAL A 16 6.75 -19.39 4.94
CA VAL A 16 6.26 -20.77 4.86
C VAL A 16 4.89 -20.82 4.19
N LEU A 17 3.99 -19.90 4.53
CA LEU A 17 2.64 -19.86 3.96
C LEU A 17 2.67 -19.66 2.44
N ILE A 18 3.54 -18.79 1.91
CA ILE A 18 3.65 -18.59 0.46
C ILE A 18 4.16 -19.86 -0.25
N ILE A 19 5.11 -20.58 0.37
CA ILE A 19 5.62 -21.85 -0.16
C ILE A 19 4.49 -22.91 -0.17
N VAL A 20 3.75 -23.02 0.93
CA VAL A 20 2.63 -23.97 1.04
C VAL A 20 1.53 -23.64 0.03
N ALA A 21 1.14 -22.38 -0.09
CA ALA A 21 0.12 -21.95 -1.06
C ALA A 21 0.56 -22.16 -2.51
N ASP A 22 1.86 -22.06 -2.80
CA ASP A 22 2.38 -22.28 -4.15
C ASP A 22 2.52 -23.77 -4.51
N THR A 23 2.89 -24.63 -3.54
CA THR A 23 3.17 -26.06 -3.77
C THR A 23 1.96 -26.95 -3.53
N HIS A 24 1.12 -26.64 -2.55
CA HIS A 24 -0.02 -27.47 -2.14
C HIS A 24 -1.38 -26.83 -2.50
N GLY A 25 -1.37 -25.68 -3.17
CA GLY A 25 -2.59 -24.98 -3.57
C GLY A 25 -3.24 -24.17 -2.45
N ILE A 26 -4.49 -23.76 -2.66
CA ILE A 26 -5.23 -22.88 -1.77
C ILE A 26 -5.46 -23.56 -0.42
N GLN A 27 -5.09 -22.88 0.66
CA GLN A 27 -5.34 -23.33 2.03
C GLN A 27 -6.55 -22.58 2.60
N THR A 28 -7.49 -23.30 3.18
CA THR A 28 -8.70 -22.72 3.77
C THR A 28 -8.86 -23.13 5.22
N VAL A 29 -9.40 -22.22 6.01
CA VAL A 29 -9.77 -22.49 7.41
C VAL A 29 -11.19 -21.98 7.64
N GLN A 30 -12.09 -22.88 8.05
CA GLN A 30 -13.46 -22.53 8.43
C GLN A 30 -13.46 -22.11 9.91
N MET A 31 -13.70 -20.83 10.17
CA MET A 31 -13.66 -20.29 11.53
C MET A 31 -14.81 -20.82 12.38
N GLY A 32 -14.48 -21.27 13.59
CA GLY A 32 -15.49 -21.83 14.50
C GLY A 32 -16.08 -23.17 14.09
N GLY A 33 -15.52 -23.83 13.05
CA GLY A 33 -15.99 -25.14 12.57
C GLY A 33 -17.30 -25.08 11.79
N TRP A 34 -17.75 -23.90 11.35
CA TRP A 34 -18.91 -23.76 10.47
C TRP A 34 -18.46 -23.80 9.01
N ASP A 35 -19.05 -24.69 8.24
CA ASP A 35 -18.72 -24.84 6.83
C ASP A 35 -19.17 -23.62 5.99
N ALA A 36 -18.45 -23.39 4.89
CA ALA A 36 -18.90 -22.44 3.88
C ALA A 36 -20.24 -22.93 3.26
N PRO A 37 -21.15 -22.02 2.90
CA PRO A 37 -21.01 -20.55 2.86
C PRO A 37 -21.48 -19.84 4.12
N VAL A 38 -21.88 -20.56 5.17
CA VAL A 38 -22.46 -20.00 6.41
C VAL A 38 -21.39 -19.45 7.34
N GLY A 39 -20.28 -20.19 7.47
CA GLY A 39 -19.15 -19.80 8.31
C GLY A 39 -18.23 -18.80 7.65
N ILE A 40 -17.41 -18.12 8.49
CA ILE A 40 -16.32 -17.25 8.01
C ILE A 40 -15.17 -18.12 7.51
N THR A 41 -14.85 -18.01 6.22
CA THR A 41 -13.76 -18.73 5.61
C THR A 41 -12.54 -17.82 5.50
N MET A 42 -11.40 -18.26 6.04
CA MET A 42 -10.10 -17.65 5.78
C MET A 42 -9.44 -18.39 4.62
N VAL A 43 -8.90 -17.65 3.65
CA VAL A 43 -8.33 -18.21 2.42
C VAL A 43 -6.91 -17.73 2.24
N ALA A 44 -5.95 -18.65 2.22
CA ALA A 44 -4.57 -18.40 1.88
C ALA A 44 -4.25 -19.00 0.51
N ASP A 45 -4.41 -18.20 -0.52
CA ASP A 45 -3.98 -18.51 -1.88
C ASP A 45 -2.64 -17.81 -2.20
N ARG A 46 -2.15 -17.95 -3.43
CA ARG A 46 -0.88 -17.30 -3.84
C ARG A 46 -0.95 -15.79 -3.70
N LEU A 47 -2.06 -15.16 -4.11
CA LEU A 47 -2.22 -13.70 -4.06
C LEU A 47 -2.20 -13.18 -2.62
N SER A 48 -3.02 -13.75 -1.73
CA SER A 48 -3.07 -13.37 -0.33
C SER A 48 -1.74 -13.62 0.38
N SER A 49 -1.08 -14.75 0.09
CA SER A 49 0.21 -15.11 0.69
C SER A 49 1.34 -14.17 0.26
N ILE A 50 1.39 -13.74 -1.02
CA ILE A 50 2.32 -12.73 -1.50
C ILE A 50 2.11 -11.41 -0.72
N MET A 51 0.86 -10.95 -0.62
CA MET A 51 0.54 -9.70 0.06
C MET A 51 0.86 -9.76 1.56
N LEU A 52 0.57 -10.88 2.22
CA LEU A 52 0.94 -11.11 3.62
C LEU A 52 2.45 -11.10 3.83
N PHE A 53 3.21 -11.76 2.97
CA PHE A 53 4.67 -11.81 3.09
C PHE A 53 5.30 -10.44 2.95
N VAL A 54 4.95 -9.70 1.89
CA VAL A 54 5.48 -8.35 1.65
C VAL A 54 5.06 -7.39 2.77
N SER A 55 3.82 -7.50 3.25
CA SER A 55 3.34 -6.70 4.39
C SER A 55 4.14 -6.97 5.65
N SER A 56 4.53 -8.22 5.91
CA SER A 56 5.32 -8.57 7.10
C SER A 56 6.71 -7.93 7.07
N ILE A 57 7.35 -7.88 5.89
CA ILE A 57 8.65 -7.20 5.73
C ILE A 57 8.52 -5.72 6.06
N VAL A 58 7.48 -5.06 5.54
CA VAL A 58 7.21 -3.65 5.81
C VAL A 58 6.90 -3.41 7.29
N LEU A 59 5.98 -4.19 7.85
CA LEU A 59 5.58 -4.04 9.25
C LEU A 59 6.76 -4.25 10.19
N PHE A 60 7.62 -5.23 9.91
CA PHE A 60 8.85 -5.44 10.66
C PHE A 60 9.80 -4.24 10.58
N ALA A 61 10.10 -3.77 9.37
CA ALA A 61 11.05 -2.68 9.17
C ALA A 61 10.55 -1.37 9.78
N VAL A 62 9.27 -1.04 9.60
CA VAL A 62 8.65 0.16 10.17
C VAL A 62 8.61 0.10 11.69
N MET A 63 8.31 -1.07 12.28
CA MET A 63 8.38 -1.27 13.73
C MET A 63 9.82 -1.06 14.24
N TRP A 64 10.81 -1.65 13.58
CA TRP A 64 12.22 -1.48 13.93
C TRP A 64 12.62 -0.01 13.88
N TYR A 65 12.24 0.71 12.81
CA TYR A 65 12.47 2.14 12.66
C TYR A 65 11.88 2.93 13.83
N GLY A 66 10.60 2.68 14.19
CA GLY A 66 9.91 3.38 15.25
C GLY A 66 10.51 3.16 16.63
N ILE A 67 10.86 1.92 16.96
CA ILE A 67 11.56 1.63 18.21
C ILE A 67 12.90 2.38 18.28
N SER A 68 13.62 2.43 17.17
CA SER A 68 14.91 3.12 17.08
C SER A 68 14.79 4.65 17.13
N GLN A 69 13.69 5.19 16.64
CA GLN A 69 13.35 6.61 16.75
C GLN A 69 13.02 7.02 18.20
N GLY A 70 12.75 6.05 19.08
CA GLY A 70 12.27 6.27 20.44
C GLY A 70 10.76 6.48 20.50
N LEU A 71 10.03 6.20 19.42
CA LEU A 71 8.58 6.41 19.25
C LEU A 71 8.15 7.86 19.50
N ARG A 72 9.09 8.80 19.35
CA ARG A 72 8.87 10.24 19.46
C ARG A 72 8.93 10.89 18.08
N ASP A 73 8.12 11.92 17.90
CA ASP A 73 8.13 12.75 16.72
C ASP A 73 8.35 14.21 17.13
N GLY A 74 9.61 14.63 17.14
CA GLY A 74 10.00 15.94 17.64
C GLY A 74 10.02 16.02 19.16
N ASP A 75 9.55 17.14 19.69
CA ASP A 75 9.43 17.43 21.13
C ASP A 75 8.19 16.82 21.80
N GLU A 76 7.32 16.20 21.04
CA GLU A 76 6.08 15.65 21.54
C GLU A 76 6.34 14.37 22.35
N ASP A 77 5.87 14.35 23.59
CA ASP A 77 5.79 13.15 24.41
C ASP A 77 4.63 12.27 23.93
N ASP A 78 4.83 11.60 22.80
CA ASP A 78 3.86 10.62 22.29
C ASP A 78 3.72 9.47 23.29
N PRO A 79 2.51 9.10 23.69
CA PRO A 79 2.30 8.00 24.61
C PRO A 79 2.63 6.68 23.91
N VAL A 80 3.88 6.22 24.08
CA VAL A 80 4.40 4.91 23.60
C VAL A 80 3.44 3.77 23.92
N ALA A 81 2.74 3.86 25.05
CA ALA A 81 1.74 2.89 25.49
C ALA A 81 0.60 2.69 24.49
N VAL A 82 0.20 3.72 23.71
CA VAL A 82 -0.89 3.64 22.73
C VAL A 82 -0.38 3.21 21.35
N PHE A 83 0.85 3.59 20.98
CA PHE A 83 1.38 3.33 19.64
C PHE A 83 1.48 1.83 19.33
N LEU A 84 2.14 1.05 20.20
CA LEU A 84 2.41 -0.36 19.95
C LEU A 84 1.13 -1.21 19.83
N PRO A 85 0.17 -1.14 20.77
CA PRO A 85 -1.08 -1.88 20.64
C PRO A 85 -1.86 -1.49 19.40
N THR A 86 -1.94 -0.19 19.09
CA THR A 86 -2.65 0.31 17.91
C THR A 86 -1.98 -0.15 16.60
N TYR A 87 -0.64 -0.15 16.56
CA TYR A 87 0.11 -0.67 15.42
C TYR A 87 -0.14 -2.18 15.19
N MET A 88 -0.24 -2.96 16.28
CA MET A 88 -0.59 -4.39 16.19
C MET A 88 -2.02 -4.59 15.71
N LEU A 89 -2.98 -3.77 16.15
CA LEU A 89 -4.36 -3.79 15.65
C LEU A 89 -4.42 -3.45 14.16
N LEU A 90 -3.65 -2.45 13.72
CA LEU A 90 -3.53 -2.11 12.29
C LEU A 90 -3.00 -3.31 11.50
N SER A 91 -1.93 -3.93 11.97
CA SER A 91 -1.34 -5.13 11.36
C SER A 91 -2.35 -6.29 11.29
N MET A 92 -3.10 -6.51 12.37
CA MET A 92 -4.14 -7.54 12.43
C MET A 92 -5.23 -7.31 11.38
N GLY A 93 -5.75 -6.09 11.28
CA GLY A 93 -6.80 -5.74 10.30
C GLY A 93 -6.34 -5.88 8.85
N VAL A 94 -5.10 -5.47 8.54
CA VAL A 94 -4.50 -5.66 7.21
C VAL A 94 -4.39 -7.15 6.86
N ASN A 95 -3.92 -7.97 7.79
CA ASN A 95 -3.77 -9.41 7.58
C ASN A 95 -5.12 -10.12 7.43
N LEU A 96 -6.10 -9.74 8.25
CA LEU A 96 -7.46 -10.26 8.16
C LEU A 96 -8.07 -9.95 6.79
N SER A 97 -7.83 -8.73 6.27
CA SER A 97 -8.32 -8.33 4.94
C SER A 97 -7.72 -9.17 3.83
N PHE A 98 -6.41 -9.51 3.89
CA PHE A 98 -5.77 -10.36 2.88
C PHE A 98 -6.22 -11.82 2.93
N LEU A 99 -6.65 -12.31 4.08
CA LEU A 99 -7.11 -13.69 4.24
C LEU A 99 -8.63 -13.86 4.09
N ALA A 100 -9.39 -12.79 3.93
CA ALA A 100 -10.84 -12.86 3.89
C ALA A 100 -11.34 -13.65 2.66
N GLY A 101 -12.14 -14.71 2.90
CA GLY A 101 -12.85 -15.50 1.88
C GLY A 101 -14.32 -15.11 1.74
N ASP A 102 -14.80 -14.18 2.54
CA ASP A 102 -16.12 -13.57 2.43
C ASP A 102 -16.05 -12.04 2.48
N LEU A 103 -17.06 -11.39 1.89
CA LEU A 103 -17.10 -9.93 1.76
C LEU A 103 -17.31 -9.23 3.10
N PHE A 104 -18.03 -9.87 4.04
CA PHE A 104 -18.29 -9.27 5.35
C PHE A 104 -17.05 -9.32 6.23
N ASN A 105 -16.29 -10.43 6.21
CA ASN A 105 -15.02 -10.52 6.91
C ASN A 105 -13.98 -9.55 6.33
N LEU A 106 -13.99 -9.34 5.00
CA LEU A 106 -13.19 -8.31 4.36
C LEU A 106 -13.56 -6.91 4.90
N TYR A 107 -14.86 -6.61 5.04
CA TYR A 107 -15.34 -5.36 5.63
C TYR A 107 -14.85 -5.20 7.08
N VAL A 108 -14.98 -6.24 7.90
CA VAL A 108 -14.50 -6.21 9.30
C VAL A 108 -12.99 -5.97 9.36
N GLY A 109 -12.20 -6.63 8.50
CA GLY A 109 -10.76 -6.40 8.40
C GLY A 109 -10.44 -4.93 8.09
N PHE A 110 -11.18 -4.33 7.16
CA PHE A 110 -11.07 -2.89 6.84
C PHE A 110 -11.38 -2.02 8.06
N GLU A 111 -12.49 -2.28 8.78
CA GLU A 111 -12.86 -1.48 9.95
C GLU A 111 -11.81 -1.56 11.05
N VAL A 112 -11.26 -2.74 11.31
CA VAL A 112 -10.22 -2.92 12.33
C VAL A 112 -8.97 -2.09 12.04
N PHE A 113 -8.41 -2.17 10.81
CA PHE A 113 -7.22 -1.37 10.53
C PHE A 113 -7.53 0.12 10.39
N LEU A 114 -8.75 0.51 9.98
CA LEU A 114 -9.14 1.91 9.89
C LEU A 114 -9.23 2.58 11.24
N VAL A 115 -9.91 1.94 12.21
CA VAL A 115 -9.98 2.48 13.58
C VAL A 115 -8.57 2.65 14.15
N ALA A 116 -7.70 1.65 13.97
CA ALA A 116 -6.30 1.76 14.37
C ALA A 116 -5.57 2.91 13.64
N SER A 117 -5.85 3.11 12.35
CA SER A 117 -5.22 4.18 11.57
C SER A 117 -5.67 5.58 12.03
N TYR A 118 -6.91 5.74 12.49
CA TYR A 118 -7.39 7.01 13.04
C TYR A 118 -6.58 7.44 14.26
N VAL A 119 -6.34 6.51 15.16
CA VAL A 119 -5.53 6.76 16.37
C VAL A 119 -4.09 7.10 15.98
N LEU A 120 -3.47 6.30 15.09
CA LEU A 120 -2.07 6.53 14.68
C LEU A 120 -1.88 7.86 13.94
N LEU A 121 -2.84 8.28 13.12
CA LEU A 121 -2.75 9.54 12.37
C LEU A 121 -2.80 10.77 13.30
N THR A 122 -3.62 10.69 14.35
CA THR A 122 -3.84 11.79 15.29
C THR A 122 -2.91 11.76 16.49
N LEU A 123 -2.02 10.78 16.56
CA LEU A 123 -1.07 10.63 17.66
C LEU A 123 -0.19 11.89 17.77
N GLY A 124 0.01 12.38 19.00
CA GLY A 124 0.70 13.64 19.27
C GLY A 124 -0.19 14.90 19.20
N ALA A 125 -1.47 14.76 18.80
CA ALA A 125 -2.55 15.73 18.92
C ALA A 125 -2.25 17.19 18.50
N SER A 126 -1.25 17.42 17.60
CA SER A 126 -1.01 18.75 17.07
C SER A 126 -2.25 19.27 16.29
N PRO A 127 -2.55 20.59 16.31
CA PRO A 127 -3.72 21.13 15.62
C PRO A 127 -3.78 20.76 14.13
N GLN A 128 -2.63 20.62 13.48
CA GLN A 128 -2.55 20.22 12.07
C GLN A 128 -2.93 18.75 11.89
N ARG A 129 -2.42 17.84 12.76
CA ARG A 129 -2.77 16.40 12.74
C ARG A 129 -4.23 16.16 13.04
N VAL A 130 -4.78 16.85 14.04
CA VAL A 130 -6.20 16.77 14.39
C VAL A 130 -7.07 17.19 13.21
N ARG A 131 -6.77 18.32 12.56
CA ARG A 131 -7.52 18.80 11.40
C ARG A 131 -7.46 17.84 10.22
N ALA A 132 -6.28 17.35 9.88
CA ALA A 132 -6.09 16.34 8.82
C ALA A 132 -6.77 15.00 9.18
N GLY A 133 -6.68 14.60 10.46
CA GLY A 133 -7.33 13.43 11.00
C GLY A 133 -8.84 13.45 10.87
N ILE A 134 -9.48 14.58 11.16
CA ILE A 134 -10.94 14.75 10.97
C ILE A 134 -11.31 14.51 9.51
N GLY A 135 -10.61 15.12 8.55
CA GLY A 135 -10.85 14.92 7.12
C GLY A 135 -10.68 13.44 6.71
N TYR A 136 -9.60 12.80 7.17
CA TYR A 136 -9.33 11.39 6.93
C TYR A 136 -10.44 10.48 7.50
N VAL A 137 -10.87 10.69 8.74
CA VAL A 137 -11.95 9.93 9.37
C VAL A 137 -13.25 10.08 8.57
N MET A 138 -13.63 11.30 8.22
CA MET A 138 -14.88 11.53 7.45
C MET A 138 -14.89 10.80 6.11
N VAL A 139 -13.81 10.91 5.33
CA VAL A 139 -13.69 10.22 4.02
C VAL A 139 -13.65 8.70 4.20
N SER A 140 -12.93 8.22 5.20
CA SER A 140 -12.85 6.79 5.49
C SER A 140 -14.16 6.20 5.94
N MET A 141 -14.93 6.89 6.80
CA MET A 141 -16.27 6.47 7.21
C MET A 141 -17.25 6.48 6.02
N ALA A 142 -17.20 7.49 5.16
CA ALA A 142 -18.01 7.52 3.95
C ALA A 142 -17.71 6.30 3.05
N SER A 143 -16.44 5.97 2.85
CA SER A 143 -16.04 4.77 2.12
C SER A 143 -16.57 3.48 2.77
N SER A 144 -16.51 3.37 4.10
CA SER A 144 -17.03 2.22 4.84
C SER A 144 -18.54 2.08 4.70
N MET A 145 -19.29 3.19 4.72
CA MET A 145 -20.74 3.18 4.46
C MET A 145 -21.05 2.73 3.05
N VAL A 146 -20.31 3.18 2.04
CA VAL A 146 -20.48 2.71 0.65
C VAL A 146 -20.14 1.24 0.53
N PHE A 147 -19.11 0.75 1.23
CA PHE A 147 -18.78 -0.67 1.23
C PHE A 147 -19.89 -1.52 1.89
N LEU A 148 -20.41 -1.09 3.04
CA LEU A 148 -21.52 -1.77 3.69
C LEU A 148 -22.78 -1.78 2.81
N PHE A 149 -23.05 -0.68 2.11
CA PHE A 149 -24.14 -0.61 1.13
C PHE A 149 -23.91 -1.59 -0.03
N ALA A 150 -22.69 -1.67 -0.56
CA ALA A 150 -22.34 -2.64 -1.60
C ALA A 150 -22.55 -4.09 -1.13
N LEU A 151 -22.19 -4.40 0.13
CA LEU A 151 -22.46 -5.70 0.76
C LEU A 151 -23.97 -6.00 0.84
N ALA A 152 -24.76 -5.02 1.25
CA ALA A 152 -26.22 -5.16 1.30
C ALA A 152 -26.81 -5.43 -0.08
N LEU A 153 -26.31 -4.78 -1.13
CA LEU A 153 -26.72 -5.04 -2.51
C LEU A 153 -26.37 -6.47 -2.95
N VAL A 154 -25.17 -6.95 -2.64
CA VAL A 154 -24.78 -8.35 -2.94
C VAL A 154 -25.71 -9.31 -2.20
N TYR A 155 -25.87 -9.14 -0.88
CA TYR A 155 -26.68 -10.04 -0.08
C TYR A 155 -28.15 -10.04 -0.53
N ALA A 156 -28.73 -8.89 -0.84
CA ALA A 156 -30.09 -8.77 -1.36
C ALA A 156 -30.26 -9.43 -2.74
N SER A 157 -29.21 -9.41 -3.57
CA SER A 157 -29.28 -9.95 -4.93
C SER A 157 -29.02 -11.44 -5.01
N VAL A 158 -28.08 -11.96 -4.20
CA VAL A 158 -27.63 -13.37 -4.30
C VAL A 158 -27.73 -14.17 -2.99
N GLY A 159 -28.16 -13.55 -1.88
CA GLY A 159 -28.44 -14.22 -0.61
C GLY A 159 -27.20 -14.77 0.13
N THR A 160 -25.98 -14.31 -0.24
CA THR A 160 -24.73 -14.75 0.39
C THR A 160 -23.67 -13.68 0.31
N VAL A 161 -22.75 -13.67 1.28
CA VAL A 161 -21.54 -12.82 1.29
C VAL A 161 -20.25 -13.63 1.11
N ASN A 162 -20.33 -14.98 1.09
CA ASN A 162 -19.18 -15.82 0.75
C ASN A 162 -18.77 -15.57 -0.70
N MET A 163 -17.50 -15.24 -0.94
CA MET A 163 -17.04 -14.79 -2.26
C MET A 163 -17.18 -15.88 -3.33
N ALA A 164 -16.93 -17.15 -2.97
CA ALA A 164 -17.01 -18.27 -3.91
C ALA A 164 -18.46 -18.51 -4.35
N GLN A 165 -19.39 -18.56 -3.39
CA GLN A 165 -20.83 -18.76 -3.69
C GLN A 165 -21.44 -17.52 -4.34
N ALA A 166 -21.08 -16.31 -3.87
CA ALA A 166 -21.56 -15.07 -4.47
C ALA A 166 -21.14 -14.95 -5.94
N GLY A 167 -19.92 -15.36 -6.29
CA GLY A 167 -19.46 -15.38 -7.67
C GLY A 167 -20.30 -16.31 -8.57
N ILE A 168 -20.66 -17.49 -8.08
CA ILE A 168 -21.52 -18.44 -8.83
C ILE A 168 -22.90 -17.80 -9.10
N ARG A 169 -23.55 -17.31 -8.05
CA ARG A 169 -24.92 -16.75 -8.16
C ARG A 169 -24.94 -15.41 -8.90
N MET A 170 -23.84 -14.65 -8.84
CA MET A 170 -23.72 -13.37 -9.54
C MET A 170 -23.70 -13.57 -11.07
N GLU A 171 -23.17 -14.69 -11.56
CA GLU A 171 -23.18 -15.02 -13.00
C GLU A 171 -24.59 -15.18 -13.57
N GLU A 172 -25.57 -15.52 -12.74
CA GLU A 172 -27.00 -15.68 -13.14
C GLU A 172 -27.71 -14.33 -13.30
N LEU A 173 -27.14 -13.24 -12.76
CA LEU A 173 -27.76 -11.91 -12.82
C LEU A 173 -27.51 -11.20 -14.16
N PRO A 174 -28.43 -10.32 -14.59
CA PRO A 174 -28.21 -9.47 -15.76
C PRO A 174 -26.91 -8.65 -15.63
N THR A 175 -26.18 -8.51 -16.75
CA THR A 175 -24.90 -7.79 -16.80
C THR A 175 -24.99 -6.36 -16.25
N GLY A 176 -26.10 -5.64 -16.51
CA GLY A 176 -26.32 -4.29 -15.99
C GLY A 176 -26.41 -4.25 -14.45
N THR A 177 -27.08 -5.22 -13.84
CA THR A 177 -27.19 -5.35 -12.38
C THR A 177 -25.80 -5.64 -11.77
N ARG A 178 -25.07 -6.59 -12.35
CA ARG A 178 -23.69 -6.90 -11.92
C ARG A 178 -22.79 -5.69 -12.00
N ALA A 179 -22.84 -4.97 -13.12
CA ALA A 179 -22.05 -3.76 -13.32
C ALA A 179 -22.38 -2.66 -12.30
N ALA A 180 -23.67 -2.46 -12.00
CA ALA A 180 -24.13 -1.46 -11.02
C ALA A 180 -23.63 -1.81 -9.60
N ILE A 181 -23.72 -3.08 -9.18
CA ILE A 181 -23.21 -3.52 -7.89
C ILE A 181 -21.67 -3.39 -7.85
N PHE A 182 -20.98 -3.82 -8.90
CA PHE A 182 -19.53 -3.70 -8.97
C PHE A 182 -19.06 -2.24 -8.92
N ALA A 183 -19.79 -1.31 -9.56
CA ALA A 183 -19.49 0.12 -9.50
C ALA A 183 -19.50 0.65 -8.05
N THR A 184 -20.38 0.16 -7.18
CA THR A 184 -20.38 0.54 -5.76
C THR A 184 -19.13 0.07 -5.02
N PHE A 185 -18.61 -1.13 -5.33
CA PHE A 185 -17.32 -1.61 -4.82
C PHE A 185 -16.15 -0.81 -5.37
N ILE A 186 -16.17 -0.44 -6.66
CA ILE A 186 -15.13 0.43 -7.24
C ILE A 186 -15.07 1.77 -6.50
N VAL A 187 -16.21 2.37 -6.16
CA VAL A 187 -16.24 3.60 -5.36
C VAL A 187 -15.69 3.36 -3.95
N ALA A 188 -16.15 2.33 -3.24
CA ALA A 188 -15.71 2.02 -1.89
C ALA A 188 -14.19 1.77 -1.82
N PHE A 189 -13.68 0.86 -2.65
CA PHE A 189 -12.27 0.53 -2.68
C PHE A 189 -11.43 1.62 -3.35
N GLY A 190 -12.01 2.37 -4.28
CA GLY A 190 -11.41 3.51 -4.94
C GLY A 190 -11.10 4.65 -3.98
N ILE A 191 -11.98 4.95 -3.03
CA ILE A 191 -11.70 5.88 -1.94
C ILE A 191 -10.53 5.35 -1.10
N LYS A 192 -10.54 4.06 -0.72
CA LYS A 192 -9.47 3.47 0.10
C LYS A 192 -8.12 3.41 -0.63
N ALA A 193 -8.13 3.10 -1.92
CA ALA A 193 -6.93 3.08 -2.75
C ALA A 193 -6.48 4.47 -3.19
N ALA A 194 -7.32 5.50 -3.03
CA ALA A 194 -7.11 6.85 -3.53
C ALA A 194 -6.92 6.91 -5.05
N ILE A 195 -7.88 6.37 -5.81
CA ILE A 195 -7.94 6.51 -7.27
C ILE A 195 -8.71 7.77 -7.66
N PHE A 196 -8.35 8.39 -8.79
CA PHE A 196 -9.06 9.56 -9.32
C PHE A 196 -10.54 9.24 -9.61
N PRO A 197 -11.49 10.10 -9.28
CA PRO A 197 -11.37 11.43 -8.63
C PRO A 197 -11.44 11.39 -7.09
N LEU A 198 -11.22 10.25 -6.46
CA LEU A 198 -11.42 10.01 -5.02
C LEU A 198 -10.11 10.09 -4.22
N ASP A 199 -9.05 10.66 -4.81
CA ASP A 199 -7.68 10.68 -4.29
C ASP A 199 -7.34 11.91 -3.43
N ALA A 200 -8.14 12.98 -3.48
CA ALA A 200 -7.80 14.29 -2.90
C ALA A 200 -7.49 14.26 -1.38
N TRP A 201 -8.07 13.33 -0.64
CA TRP A 201 -7.89 13.22 0.81
C TRP A 201 -6.47 12.76 1.21
N LEU A 202 -5.81 11.96 0.36
CA LEU A 202 -4.55 11.30 0.71
C LEU A 202 -3.37 12.28 0.79
N PRO A 203 -3.13 13.17 -0.20
CA PRO A 203 -2.05 14.14 -0.14
C PRO A 203 -2.21 15.21 0.96
N ASP A 204 -3.42 15.38 1.48
CA ASP A 204 -3.68 16.33 2.57
C ASP A 204 -3.60 15.68 3.96
N SER A 205 -3.76 14.35 4.05
CA SER A 205 -3.76 13.63 5.33
C SER A 205 -2.39 13.02 5.66
N TYR A 206 -1.80 12.24 4.75
CA TYR A 206 -0.59 11.46 5.02
C TYR A 206 0.65 12.30 5.38
N PRO A 207 0.92 13.46 4.75
CA PRO A 207 2.10 14.26 5.08
C PRO A 207 2.10 14.83 6.50
N THR A 208 0.93 14.95 7.13
CA THR A 208 0.79 15.52 8.48
C THR A 208 1.13 14.52 9.59
N ALA A 209 1.05 13.22 9.30
CA ALA A 209 1.37 12.18 10.26
C ALA A 209 2.88 12.08 10.52
N ALA A 210 3.23 11.44 11.64
CA ALA A 210 4.60 11.04 11.92
C ALA A 210 5.16 10.17 10.78
N SER A 211 6.44 10.32 10.45
CA SER A 211 7.06 9.65 9.29
C SER A 211 6.92 8.13 9.34
N ILE A 212 6.95 7.54 10.55
CA ILE A 212 6.70 6.11 10.76
C ILE A 212 5.26 5.70 10.39
N VAL A 213 4.28 6.51 10.77
CA VAL A 213 2.86 6.27 10.47
C VAL A 213 2.62 6.44 8.97
N THR A 214 3.14 7.51 8.38
CA THR A 214 3.03 7.75 6.93
C THR A 214 3.65 6.61 6.12
N ALA A 215 4.78 6.07 6.56
CA ALA A 215 5.47 4.97 5.87
C ALA A 215 4.60 3.70 5.80
N VAL A 216 3.98 3.28 6.91
CA VAL A 216 3.11 2.09 6.91
C VAL A 216 1.79 2.35 6.17
N PHE A 217 1.24 3.55 6.25
CA PHE A 217 0.00 3.89 5.52
C PHE A 217 0.23 3.90 4.01
N ALA A 218 1.28 4.55 3.56
CA ALA A 218 1.64 4.62 2.15
C ALA A 218 2.05 3.24 1.60
N GLY A 219 2.73 2.44 2.39
CA GLY A 219 3.10 1.08 2.01
C GLY A 219 1.91 0.15 1.86
N LEU A 220 1.02 0.11 2.85
CA LEU A 220 0.03 -0.96 2.99
C LEU A 220 -1.43 -0.53 2.78
N LEU A 221 -1.91 0.53 3.44
CA LEU A 221 -3.35 0.78 3.50
C LEU A 221 -4.00 0.94 2.13
N THR A 222 -3.39 1.70 1.23
CA THR A 222 -3.90 1.86 -0.14
C THR A 222 -3.87 0.57 -0.94
N LYS A 223 -2.87 -0.31 -0.68
CA LYS A 223 -2.75 -1.61 -1.36
C LYS A 223 -3.75 -2.64 -0.87
N VAL A 224 -4.24 -2.52 0.36
CA VAL A 224 -5.40 -3.31 0.79
C VAL A 224 -6.63 -2.97 -0.07
N GLY A 225 -6.83 -1.69 -0.43
CA GLY A 225 -7.88 -1.28 -1.37
C GLY A 225 -7.68 -1.84 -2.78
N VAL A 226 -6.46 -1.80 -3.30
CA VAL A 226 -6.10 -2.41 -4.60
C VAL A 226 -6.30 -3.93 -4.56
N TYR A 227 -5.84 -4.60 -3.51
CA TYR A 227 -6.04 -6.03 -3.29
C TYR A 227 -7.53 -6.40 -3.26
N ALA A 228 -8.34 -5.64 -2.52
CA ALA A 228 -9.78 -5.87 -2.44
C ALA A 228 -10.45 -5.74 -3.81
N LEU A 229 -10.01 -4.77 -4.63
CA LEU A 229 -10.50 -4.62 -6.00
C LEU A 229 -10.10 -5.82 -6.87
N ILE A 230 -8.86 -6.30 -6.79
CA ILE A 230 -8.41 -7.53 -7.48
C ILE A 230 -9.28 -8.70 -7.03
N ARG A 231 -9.41 -8.92 -5.73
CA ARG A 231 -10.13 -10.06 -5.15
C ARG A 231 -11.59 -10.09 -5.59
N VAL A 232 -12.30 -8.98 -5.41
CA VAL A 232 -13.73 -8.90 -5.73
C VAL A 232 -13.97 -9.02 -7.24
N ARG A 233 -13.12 -8.38 -8.08
CA ARG A 233 -13.21 -8.51 -9.54
C ARG A 233 -12.95 -9.93 -10.02
N SER A 234 -11.96 -10.62 -9.44
CA SER A 234 -11.60 -11.96 -9.88
C SER A 234 -12.53 -13.05 -9.34
N THR A 235 -13.13 -12.88 -8.13
CA THR A 235 -13.93 -13.94 -7.51
C THR A 235 -15.44 -13.74 -7.66
N VAL A 236 -15.91 -12.49 -7.63
CA VAL A 236 -17.36 -12.17 -7.56
C VAL A 236 -17.89 -11.55 -8.86
N PHE A 237 -17.14 -10.61 -9.46
CA PHE A 237 -17.60 -9.84 -10.64
C PHE A 237 -16.77 -10.18 -11.88
N THR A 238 -16.98 -11.35 -12.42
CA THR A 238 -16.37 -11.79 -13.66
C THR A 238 -17.03 -11.17 -14.89
N GLY A 239 -16.30 -11.06 -16.01
CA GLY A 239 -16.89 -10.70 -17.30
C GLY A 239 -16.66 -9.26 -17.80
N GLY A 240 -15.82 -8.45 -17.12
CA GLY A 240 -15.22 -7.25 -17.71
C GLY A 240 -16.15 -6.05 -17.99
N ALA A 241 -17.36 -6.00 -17.44
CA ALA A 241 -18.37 -4.99 -17.78
C ALA A 241 -17.92 -3.52 -17.54
N LEU A 242 -16.95 -3.27 -16.65
CA LEU A 242 -16.44 -1.95 -16.32
C LEU A 242 -14.94 -1.78 -16.63
N ASP A 243 -14.34 -2.67 -17.41
CA ASP A 243 -12.90 -2.65 -17.69
C ASP A 243 -12.48 -1.35 -18.40
N SER A 244 -13.23 -0.91 -19.40
CA SER A 244 -12.96 0.38 -20.07
C SER A 244 -13.07 1.57 -19.10
N THR A 245 -14.00 1.55 -18.17
CA THR A 245 -14.12 2.58 -17.13
C THR A 245 -12.91 2.58 -16.20
N LEU A 246 -12.47 1.39 -15.76
CA LEU A 246 -11.26 1.24 -14.95
C LEU A 246 -10.00 1.68 -15.70
N MET A 247 -9.91 1.44 -17.02
CA MET A 247 -8.82 1.93 -17.86
C MET A 247 -8.75 3.46 -17.86
N VAL A 248 -9.89 4.14 -18.02
CA VAL A 248 -9.95 5.60 -17.97
C VAL A 248 -9.57 6.13 -16.59
N ILE A 249 -10.09 5.52 -15.53
CA ILE A 249 -9.74 5.86 -14.15
C ILE A 249 -8.23 5.67 -13.90
N ALA A 250 -7.65 4.57 -14.39
CA ALA A 250 -6.22 4.30 -14.29
C ALA A 250 -5.37 5.39 -14.94
N LEU A 251 -5.73 5.79 -16.16
CA LEU A 251 -5.04 6.87 -16.89
C LEU A 251 -5.10 8.19 -16.12
N LEU A 252 -6.30 8.58 -15.68
CA LEU A 252 -6.47 9.83 -14.94
C LEU A 252 -5.74 9.81 -13.60
N THR A 253 -5.76 8.68 -12.90
CA THR A 253 -5.02 8.49 -11.64
C THR A 253 -3.52 8.65 -11.86
N MET A 254 -2.95 8.05 -12.92
CA MET A 254 -1.53 8.22 -13.27
C MET A 254 -1.17 9.67 -13.54
N ILE A 255 -1.91 10.34 -14.43
CA ILE A 255 -1.58 11.70 -14.89
C ILE A 255 -1.83 12.73 -13.80
N VAL A 256 -3.00 12.72 -13.15
CA VAL A 256 -3.34 13.69 -12.11
C VAL A 256 -2.38 13.56 -10.93
N GLY A 257 -2.09 12.32 -10.50
CA GLY A 257 -1.16 12.07 -9.42
C GLY A 257 0.25 12.60 -9.71
N VAL A 258 0.82 12.32 -10.89
CA VAL A 258 2.17 12.80 -11.21
C VAL A 258 2.24 14.31 -11.41
N MET A 259 1.23 14.92 -11.99
CA MET A 259 1.15 16.38 -12.11
C MET A 259 1.05 17.05 -10.74
N GLY A 260 0.25 16.45 -9.83
CA GLY A 260 0.20 16.87 -8.44
C GLY A 260 1.55 16.77 -7.74
N ALA A 261 2.32 15.71 -7.98
CA ALA A 261 3.65 15.52 -7.40
C ALA A 261 4.64 16.60 -7.84
N ILE A 262 4.69 16.93 -9.14
CA ILE A 262 5.61 17.93 -9.69
C ILE A 262 5.34 19.33 -9.11
N ALA A 263 4.10 19.63 -8.77
CA ALA A 263 3.70 20.92 -8.21
C ALA A 263 4.11 21.12 -6.74
N GLN A 264 4.60 20.08 -6.03
CA GLN A 264 4.88 20.17 -4.60
C GLN A 264 6.29 20.67 -4.29
N ASN A 265 6.39 21.43 -3.18
CA ASN A 265 7.66 21.83 -2.56
C ASN A 265 7.95 21.08 -1.24
N ASP A 266 7.03 20.30 -0.75
CA ASP A 266 7.20 19.42 0.41
C ASP A 266 7.40 17.98 -0.07
N ILE A 267 8.45 17.30 0.42
CA ILE A 267 8.82 15.95 -0.04
C ILE A 267 7.75 14.92 0.36
N LYS A 268 7.19 15.01 1.57
CA LYS A 268 6.11 14.08 2.00
C LYS A 268 4.89 14.20 1.11
N ARG A 269 4.50 15.43 0.80
CA ARG A 269 3.34 15.70 -0.06
C ARG A 269 3.61 15.26 -1.50
N LEU A 270 4.81 15.50 -2.02
CA LEU A 270 5.27 15.00 -3.31
C LEU A 270 5.18 13.47 -3.37
N MET A 271 5.71 12.77 -2.35
CA MET A 271 5.64 11.31 -2.25
C MET A 271 4.20 10.79 -2.12
N SER A 272 3.30 11.56 -1.51
CA SER A 272 1.88 11.19 -1.42
C SER A 272 1.18 11.28 -2.78
N PHE A 273 1.50 12.25 -3.60
CA PHE A 273 1.00 12.35 -4.96
C PHE A 273 1.62 11.30 -5.89
N THR A 274 2.90 10.96 -5.74
CA THR A 274 3.49 9.83 -6.48
C THR A 274 2.85 8.51 -6.08
N LEU A 275 2.47 8.33 -4.81
CA LEU A 275 1.71 7.17 -4.35
C LEU A 275 0.39 7.02 -5.13
N VAL A 276 -0.39 8.10 -5.25
CA VAL A 276 -1.63 8.13 -6.05
C VAL A 276 -1.33 7.74 -7.51
N SER A 277 -0.37 8.40 -8.12
CA SER A 277 0.01 8.14 -9.52
C SER A 277 0.35 6.66 -9.77
N HIS A 278 1.10 6.05 -8.87
CA HIS A 278 1.54 4.66 -9.01
C HIS A 278 0.44 3.63 -8.73
N ILE A 279 -0.60 3.99 -8.00
CA ILE A 279 -1.83 3.18 -7.91
C ILE A 279 -2.48 3.06 -9.29
N GLY A 280 -2.43 4.10 -10.12
CA GLY A 280 -2.91 4.07 -11.49
C GLY A 280 -2.30 2.93 -12.33
N TYR A 281 -1.00 2.62 -12.16
CA TYR A 281 -0.37 1.46 -12.82
C TYR A 281 -0.97 0.13 -12.36
N MET A 282 -1.30 -0.01 -11.08
CA MET A 282 -1.93 -1.23 -10.57
C MET A 282 -3.34 -1.38 -11.15
N ILE A 283 -4.12 -0.29 -11.16
CA ILE A 283 -5.46 -0.28 -11.77
C ILE A 283 -5.39 -0.56 -13.28
N PHE A 284 -4.36 -0.07 -13.99
CA PHE A 284 -4.12 -0.40 -15.39
C PHE A 284 -4.04 -1.91 -15.61
N GLY A 285 -3.20 -2.62 -14.86
CA GLY A 285 -3.09 -4.08 -14.97
C GLY A 285 -4.38 -4.83 -14.60
N ILE A 286 -5.12 -4.34 -13.59
CA ILE A 286 -6.43 -4.90 -13.21
C ILE A 286 -7.46 -4.71 -14.34
N ALA A 287 -7.48 -3.53 -14.95
CA ALA A 287 -8.45 -3.15 -15.97
C ALA A 287 -8.28 -3.91 -17.30
N LEU A 288 -7.08 -4.38 -17.61
CA LEU A 288 -6.84 -5.24 -18.79
C LEU A 288 -7.58 -6.57 -18.73
N GLY A 289 -7.91 -7.08 -17.55
CA GLY A 289 -8.68 -8.31 -17.39
C GLY A 289 -7.94 -9.59 -17.81
N SER A 290 -6.71 -9.49 -18.28
CA SER A 290 -5.89 -10.61 -18.71
C SER A 290 -5.00 -11.14 -17.57
N VAL A 291 -4.52 -12.39 -17.69
CA VAL A 291 -3.54 -12.97 -16.78
C VAL A 291 -2.27 -12.12 -16.74
N ALA A 292 -1.77 -11.69 -17.90
CA ALA A 292 -0.57 -10.86 -18.00
C ALA A 292 -0.76 -9.50 -17.30
N GLY A 293 -1.90 -8.84 -17.51
CA GLY A 293 -2.24 -7.59 -16.83
C GLY A 293 -2.31 -7.73 -15.32
N LEU A 294 -2.98 -8.77 -14.84
CA LEU A 294 -3.12 -9.02 -13.41
C LEU A 294 -1.77 -9.41 -12.77
N SER A 295 -0.96 -10.23 -13.43
CA SER A 295 0.40 -10.55 -12.98
C SER A 295 1.27 -9.30 -12.86
N GLY A 296 1.25 -8.43 -13.89
CA GLY A 296 1.92 -7.15 -13.87
C GLY A 296 1.45 -6.25 -12.72
N ALA A 297 0.14 -6.21 -12.44
CA ALA A 297 -0.43 -5.46 -11.31
C ALA A 297 0.05 -5.98 -9.95
N ILE A 298 0.08 -7.31 -9.76
CA ILE A 298 0.55 -7.94 -8.52
C ILE A 298 2.06 -7.69 -8.34
N PHE A 299 2.86 -7.91 -9.38
CA PHE A 299 4.31 -7.62 -9.35
C PHE A 299 4.56 -6.15 -8.99
N TYR A 300 3.83 -5.23 -9.64
CA TYR A 300 3.96 -3.80 -9.39
C TYR A 300 3.53 -3.40 -7.99
N ALA A 301 2.50 -4.05 -7.42
CA ALA A 301 2.08 -3.84 -6.04
C ALA A 301 3.17 -4.26 -5.05
N VAL A 302 3.78 -5.44 -5.24
CA VAL A 302 4.91 -5.93 -4.42
C VAL A 302 6.09 -4.94 -4.46
N HIS A 303 6.51 -4.56 -5.66
CA HIS A 303 7.56 -3.55 -5.87
C HIS A 303 7.24 -2.25 -5.15
N HIS A 304 6.06 -1.71 -5.41
CA HIS A 304 5.67 -0.38 -4.94
C HIS A 304 5.50 -0.33 -3.40
N ILE A 305 5.00 -1.40 -2.77
CA ILE A 305 4.91 -1.49 -1.31
C ILE A 305 6.28 -1.24 -0.67
N LEU A 306 7.32 -1.94 -1.13
CA LEU A 306 8.67 -1.83 -0.56
C LEU A 306 9.35 -0.50 -0.89
N VAL A 307 9.26 -0.07 -2.14
CA VAL A 307 9.91 1.18 -2.59
C VAL A 307 9.27 2.40 -1.95
N GLN A 308 7.93 2.48 -1.94
CA GLN A 308 7.24 3.64 -1.39
C GLN A 308 7.44 3.75 0.13
N THR A 309 7.42 2.63 0.85
CA THR A 309 7.70 2.62 2.28
C THR A 309 9.14 3.06 2.56
N SER A 310 10.12 2.54 1.79
CA SER A 310 11.52 2.93 1.96
C SER A 310 11.72 4.44 1.73
N LEU A 311 11.08 5.02 0.70
CA LEU A 311 11.12 6.46 0.45
C LEU A 311 10.56 7.28 1.61
N PHE A 312 9.44 6.90 2.20
CA PHE A 312 8.89 7.61 3.37
C PHE A 312 9.78 7.49 4.61
N LEU A 313 10.42 6.33 4.82
CA LEU A 313 11.42 6.21 5.90
C LEU A 313 12.63 7.10 5.64
N VAL A 314 13.12 7.18 4.39
CA VAL A 314 14.20 8.09 4.02
C VAL A 314 13.81 9.55 4.24
N VAL A 315 12.59 9.94 3.90
CA VAL A 315 12.11 11.31 4.19
C VAL A 315 12.12 11.58 5.69
N GLY A 316 11.77 10.61 6.53
CA GLY A 316 11.93 10.70 7.99
C GLY A 316 13.39 10.88 8.43
N LEU A 317 14.36 10.21 7.76
CA LEU A 317 15.79 10.46 8.00
C LEU A 317 16.20 11.86 7.58
N VAL A 318 15.68 12.37 6.44
CA VAL A 318 15.93 13.75 5.98
C VAL A 318 15.39 14.76 6.98
N GLU A 319 14.15 14.59 7.45
CA GLU A 319 13.56 15.45 8.48
C GLU A 319 14.38 15.44 9.77
N ARG A 320 14.83 14.26 10.20
CA ARG A 320 15.67 14.11 11.40
C ARG A 320 17.05 14.76 11.23
N GLN A 321 17.63 14.67 10.02
CA GLN A 321 18.96 15.25 9.73
C GLN A 321 18.89 16.75 9.53
N ALA A 322 17.92 17.26 8.77
CA ALA A 322 17.88 18.64 8.30
C ALA A 322 16.81 19.51 9.00
N GLY A 323 15.93 18.89 9.82
CA GLY A 323 14.85 19.57 10.52
C GLY A 323 13.63 19.90 9.67
N SER A 324 13.62 19.59 8.36
CA SER A 324 12.52 19.93 7.46
C SER A 324 12.44 18.95 6.28
N ALA A 325 11.22 18.76 5.74
CA ALA A 325 10.99 18.10 4.45
C ALA A 325 10.72 19.10 3.31
N GLN A 326 10.79 20.41 3.56
CA GLN A 326 10.50 21.43 2.55
C GLN A 326 11.71 21.70 1.67
N LEU A 327 11.59 21.52 0.36
CA LEU A 327 12.66 21.73 -0.62
C LEU A 327 13.21 23.16 -0.60
N ARG A 328 12.43 24.14 -0.16
CA ARG A 328 12.89 25.54 -0.04
C ARG A 328 13.91 25.74 1.08
N ARG A 329 13.96 24.82 2.05
CA ARG A 329 14.85 24.85 3.23
C ARG A 329 16.00 23.86 3.14
N LEU A 330 15.97 22.94 2.19
CA LEU A 330 16.95 21.86 2.05
C LEU A 330 18.05 22.23 1.08
N GLY A 331 19.23 21.67 1.32
CA GLY A 331 20.41 21.73 0.48
C GLY A 331 21.58 21.00 1.13
N SER A 332 22.62 20.74 0.35
CA SER A 332 23.91 20.14 0.75
C SER A 332 23.83 18.76 1.43
N LEU A 333 22.70 18.05 1.32
CA LEU A 333 22.52 16.75 2.01
C LEU A 333 23.47 15.67 1.47
N LEU A 334 23.92 15.77 0.22
CA LEU A 334 24.92 14.84 -0.32
C LEU A 334 26.25 14.93 0.45
N TYR A 335 26.65 16.13 0.89
CA TYR A 335 27.88 16.36 1.62
C TYR A 335 27.72 16.12 3.13
N THR A 336 26.58 16.53 3.70
CA THR A 336 26.35 16.45 5.14
C THR A 336 25.86 15.08 5.60
N ALA A 337 25.19 14.32 4.71
CA ALA A 337 24.61 13.02 5.01
C ALA A 337 24.63 12.08 3.79
N PRO A 338 25.81 11.66 3.30
CA PRO A 338 25.95 10.88 2.06
C PRO A 338 25.24 9.54 2.11
N VAL A 339 25.11 8.92 3.27
CA VAL A 339 24.37 7.66 3.43
C VAL A 339 22.85 7.88 3.19
N ILE A 340 22.29 8.96 3.70
CA ILE A 340 20.88 9.30 3.44
C ILE A 340 20.67 9.59 1.96
N ALA A 341 21.63 10.27 1.32
CA ALA A 341 21.60 10.54 -0.11
C ALA A 341 21.55 9.25 -0.93
N LEU A 342 22.38 8.26 -0.61
CA LEU A 342 22.36 6.95 -1.26
C LEU A 342 21.04 6.21 -1.02
N LEU A 343 20.55 6.19 0.24
CA LEU A 343 19.28 5.57 0.61
C LEU A 343 18.08 6.24 -0.07
N TYR A 344 18.16 7.51 -0.46
CA TYR A 344 17.17 8.20 -1.26
C TYR A 344 17.30 7.84 -2.74
N LEU A 345 18.50 7.92 -3.30
CA LEU A 345 18.72 7.82 -4.74
C LEU A 345 18.30 6.46 -5.31
N ILE A 346 18.61 5.37 -4.61
CA ILE A 346 18.29 4.00 -5.07
C ILE A 346 16.76 3.81 -5.23
N PRO A 347 15.91 4.00 -4.20
CA PRO A 347 14.48 3.83 -4.37
C PRO A 347 13.84 4.92 -5.24
N ALA A 348 14.43 6.12 -5.35
CA ALA A 348 13.95 7.16 -6.25
C ALA A 348 14.12 6.78 -7.73
N LEU A 349 15.29 6.25 -8.12
CA LEU A 349 15.52 5.70 -9.46
C LEU A 349 14.64 4.47 -9.73
N ASN A 350 14.45 3.63 -8.71
CA ASN A 350 13.59 2.45 -8.80
C ASN A 350 12.13 2.85 -9.04
N LEU A 351 11.60 3.82 -8.31
CA LEU A 351 10.25 4.36 -8.53
C LEU A 351 10.11 5.04 -9.91
N GLY A 352 11.14 5.80 -10.32
CA GLY A 352 11.21 6.41 -11.65
C GLY A 352 11.16 5.42 -12.80
N GLY A 353 11.52 4.14 -12.54
CA GLY A 353 11.51 3.07 -13.54
C GLY A 353 12.75 3.10 -14.43
N ILE A 354 13.92 3.33 -13.83
CA ILE A 354 15.22 3.26 -14.54
C ILE A 354 15.71 1.81 -14.55
N PRO A 355 16.17 1.28 -15.70
CA PRO A 355 16.86 -0.03 -15.73
C PRO A 355 18.13 0.01 -14.84
N PRO A 356 18.47 -1.06 -14.14
CA PRO A 356 17.87 -2.40 -14.15
C PRO A 356 16.80 -2.63 -13.08
N PHE A 357 16.36 -1.61 -12.37
CA PHE A 357 15.50 -1.73 -11.19
C PHE A 357 14.13 -2.37 -11.46
N SER A 358 13.55 -2.97 -10.41
CA SER A 358 12.26 -3.67 -10.45
C SER A 358 11.08 -2.80 -10.89
N GLY A 359 11.14 -1.47 -10.65
CA GLY A 359 10.12 -0.54 -11.14
C GLY A 359 10.06 -0.46 -12.67
N PHE A 360 11.22 -0.55 -13.35
CA PHE A 360 11.28 -0.68 -14.79
C PHE A 360 10.63 -1.99 -15.26
N LEU A 361 11.00 -3.11 -14.62
CA LEU A 361 10.49 -4.42 -14.99
C LEU A 361 8.97 -4.51 -14.85
N GLY A 362 8.41 -4.05 -13.72
CA GLY A 362 6.97 -4.05 -13.51
C GLY A 362 6.21 -3.16 -14.50
N LYS A 363 6.77 -2.01 -14.89
CA LYS A 363 6.19 -1.16 -15.93
C LYS A 363 6.23 -1.83 -17.30
N VAL A 364 7.32 -2.52 -17.63
CA VAL A 364 7.45 -3.29 -18.89
C VAL A 364 6.41 -4.41 -18.95
N MET A 365 6.20 -5.17 -17.86
CA MET A 365 5.15 -6.21 -17.78
C MET A 365 3.76 -5.62 -18.09
N LEU A 366 3.43 -4.46 -17.52
CA LEU A 366 2.14 -3.79 -17.76
C LEU A 366 2.02 -3.28 -19.20
N ILE A 367 3.09 -2.73 -19.78
CA ILE A 367 3.13 -2.26 -21.16
C ILE A 367 2.97 -3.43 -22.13
N GLN A 368 3.65 -4.57 -21.89
CA GLN A 368 3.51 -5.78 -22.68
C GLN A 368 2.08 -6.31 -22.62
N ALA A 369 1.50 -6.43 -21.43
CA ALA A 369 0.10 -6.84 -21.26
C ALA A 369 -0.89 -5.93 -21.99
N GLY A 370 -0.66 -4.60 -21.96
CA GLY A 370 -1.47 -3.64 -22.71
C GLY A 370 -1.30 -3.74 -24.23
N ALA A 371 -0.08 -4.05 -24.68
CA ALA A 371 0.18 -4.27 -26.12
C ALA A 371 -0.47 -5.57 -26.62
N GLU A 372 -0.52 -6.61 -25.76
CA GLU A 372 -1.22 -7.87 -26.06
C GLU A 372 -2.75 -7.68 -26.13
N ASP A 373 -3.32 -6.81 -25.29
CA ASP A 373 -4.74 -6.44 -25.34
C ASP A 373 -5.08 -5.76 -26.69
N GLY A 374 -4.20 -4.90 -27.19
CA GLY A 374 -4.27 -4.31 -28.53
C GLY A 374 -5.39 -3.29 -28.72
N SER A 375 -6.25 -3.03 -27.73
CA SER A 375 -7.32 -2.02 -27.82
C SER A 375 -6.73 -0.61 -27.91
N TRP A 376 -7.46 0.31 -28.58
CA TRP A 376 -7.02 1.71 -28.68
C TRP A 376 -6.81 2.36 -27.31
N LEU A 377 -7.66 1.99 -26.33
CA LEU A 377 -7.58 2.53 -24.97
C LEU A 377 -6.36 1.98 -24.23
N ALA A 378 -5.99 0.70 -24.44
CA ALA A 378 -4.76 0.13 -23.92
C ALA A 378 -3.52 0.85 -24.47
N TRP A 379 -3.50 1.22 -25.75
CA TRP A 379 -2.41 2.02 -26.32
C TRP A 379 -2.34 3.44 -25.75
N VAL A 380 -3.48 4.08 -25.48
CA VAL A 380 -3.52 5.36 -24.75
C VAL A 380 -2.96 5.22 -23.33
N LEU A 381 -3.32 4.14 -22.63
CA LEU A 381 -2.77 3.82 -21.30
C LEU A 381 -1.27 3.60 -21.32
N ILE A 382 -0.75 2.86 -22.32
CA ILE A 382 0.70 2.68 -22.52
C ILE A 382 1.39 4.04 -22.67
N GLY A 383 0.85 4.91 -23.53
CA GLY A 383 1.37 6.28 -23.69
C GLY A 383 1.35 7.06 -22.39
N GLY A 384 0.23 7.02 -21.67
CA GLY A 384 0.08 7.63 -20.35
C GLY A 384 1.08 7.08 -19.32
N ALA A 385 1.28 5.77 -19.29
CA ALA A 385 2.24 5.11 -18.41
C ALA A 385 3.69 5.55 -18.67
N VAL A 386 4.10 5.65 -19.93
CA VAL A 386 5.43 6.13 -20.33
C VAL A 386 5.62 7.58 -19.90
N ILE A 387 4.68 8.46 -20.22
CA ILE A 387 4.71 9.88 -19.83
C ILE A 387 4.79 10.00 -18.30
N THR A 388 3.95 9.29 -17.59
CA THR A 388 3.94 9.29 -16.12
C THR A 388 5.27 8.81 -15.54
N SER A 389 5.90 7.80 -16.13
CA SER A 389 7.22 7.31 -15.71
C SER A 389 8.30 8.39 -15.83
N LEU A 390 8.34 9.08 -16.96
CA LEU A 390 9.30 10.19 -17.17
C LEU A 390 9.05 11.35 -16.20
N LEU A 391 7.79 11.72 -15.99
CA LEU A 391 7.42 12.78 -15.05
C LEU A 391 7.70 12.39 -13.58
N THR A 392 7.53 11.11 -13.23
CA THR A 392 7.92 10.59 -11.91
C THR A 392 9.43 10.71 -11.71
N LEU A 393 10.22 10.32 -12.71
CA LEU A 393 11.67 10.49 -12.67
C LEU A 393 12.04 11.96 -12.51
N TYR A 394 11.41 12.85 -13.26
CA TYR A 394 11.61 14.30 -13.12
C TYR A 394 11.31 14.79 -11.70
N ALA A 395 10.19 14.37 -11.10
CA ALA A 395 9.83 14.74 -9.74
C ALA A 395 10.88 14.25 -8.72
N MET A 396 11.35 13.00 -8.86
CA MET A 396 12.39 12.44 -7.98
C MET A 396 13.73 13.17 -8.14
N MET A 397 14.13 13.49 -9.38
CA MET A 397 15.38 14.23 -9.67
C MET A 397 15.28 15.69 -9.24
N ASN A 398 14.10 16.30 -9.22
CA ASN A 398 13.90 17.63 -8.65
C ASN A 398 14.18 17.64 -7.12
N VAL A 399 13.73 16.61 -6.39
CA VAL A 399 14.07 16.43 -4.96
C VAL A 399 15.57 16.21 -4.81
N TRP A 400 16.18 15.36 -5.65
CA TRP A 400 17.62 15.11 -5.63
C TRP A 400 18.43 16.39 -5.86
N SER A 401 18.11 17.14 -6.91
CA SER A 401 18.81 18.38 -7.25
C SER A 401 18.69 19.44 -6.15
N LYS A 402 17.47 19.67 -5.64
CA LYS A 402 17.21 20.73 -4.67
C LYS A 402 17.59 20.36 -3.23
N GLY A 403 17.38 19.12 -2.83
CA GLY A 403 17.63 18.68 -1.46
C GLY A 403 19.05 18.21 -1.22
N PHE A 404 19.64 17.51 -2.21
CA PHE A 404 20.93 16.85 -2.01
C PHE A 404 22.09 17.55 -2.69
N LEU A 405 21.91 18.10 -3.91
CA LEU A 405 23.00 18.71 -4.67
C LEU A 405 23.15 20.21 -4.45
N ARG A 406 22.03 20.96 -4.47
CA ARG A 406 22.04 22.41 -4.32
C ARG A 406 22.71 22.81 -3.02
N ASP A 407 23.54 23.86 -3.01
CA ASP A 407 24.04 24.38 -1.76
C ASP A 407 22.88 24.92 -0.90
N ARG A 408 22.98 24.68 0.41
CA ARG A 408 21.96 25.16 1.35
C ARG A 408 21.86 26.68 1.38
N ALA A 409 22.98 27.39 1.18
CA ALA A 409 22.99 28.85 1.08
C ALA A 409 22.18 29.38 -0.12
N ASP A 410 22.06 28.59 -1.19
CA ASP A 410 21.29 28.94 -2.38
C ASP A 410 19.78 28.55 -2.25
N ALA A 411 19.39 27.91 -1.16
CA ALA A 411 18.00 27.58 -0.92
C ALA A 411 17.20 28.85 -0.56
N PRO A 412 15.98 29.06 -1.11
CA PRO A 412 15.19 30.28 -0.86
C PRO A 412 14.94 30.61 0.62
N GLU A 413 14.92 29.59 1.46
CA GLU A 413 14.75 29.68 2.92
C GLU A 413 15.88 28.91 3.67
N GLY A 414 17.05 28.79 3.04
CA GLY A 414 18.18 28.00 3.56
C GLY A 414 18.84 28.64 4.79
N ASP A 415 18.78 29.98 4.90
CA ASP A 415 19.30 30.75 6.03
C ASP A 415 18.36 30.78 7.24
N VAL A 416 17.13 30.28 7.10
CA VAL A 416 16.29 30.04 8.28
C VAL A 416 16.95 28.97 9.11
N VAL A 417 17.63 29.44 10.16
CA VAL A 417 18.51 28.64 11.00
C VAL A 417 17.69 27.59 11.71
N LEU A 418 17.78 26.36 11.19
CA LEU A 418 17.48 25.16 11.95
C LEU A 418 18.66 24.87 12.89
N ALA A 419 19.24 25.93 13.45
CA ALA A 419 20.35 25.82 14.39
C ALA A 419 19.82 25.26 15.68
N ARG A 420 20.57 24.37 16.28
CA ARG A 420 20.42 24.06 17.70
C ARG A 420 20.25 25.38 18.44
N PRO A 421 19.15 25.61 19.16
CA PRO A 421 19.04 26.80 19.95
C PRO A 421 20.20 26.82 20.95
N ALA A 422 21.13 27.71 20.73
CA ALA A 422 22.25 27.92 21.65
C ALA A 422 21.76 28.60 22.94
N ASN A 423 20.55 29.13 22.93
CA ASN A 423 19.93 29.85 24.06
C ASN A 423 18.40 29.67 24.06
N LEU A 424 17.78 29.96 25.20
CA LEU A 424 16.33 29.83 25.43
C LEU A 424 15.47 30.70 24.50
N ALA A 425 15.94 31.86 24.07
CA ALA A 425 15.19 32.74 23.17
C ALA A 425 15.10 32.17 21.75
N ALA A 426 16.17 31.52 21.27
CA ALA A 426 16.15 30.80 20.00
C ALA A 426 15.22 29.55 20.06
N ARG A 427 15.05 28.97 21.25
CA ARG A 427 14.15 27.84 21.47
C ARG A 427 12.68 28.25 21.38
N GLU A 428 12.30 29.43 21.87
CA GLU A 428 10.91 29.94 21.75
C GLU A 428 10.55 30.26 20.28
N GLU A 429 11.48 30.82 19.50
CA GLU A 429 11.26 31.06 18.07
C GLU A 429 11.21 29.76 17.27
N THR A 430 12.03 28.76 17.59
CA THR A 430 12.04 27.45 16.94
C THR A 430 10.76 26.63 17.26
N VAL A 431 10.30 26.67 18.48
CA VAL A 431 9.02 26.03 18.87
C VAL A 431 7.84 26.66 18.16
N ALA A 432 7.84 27.98 17.96
CA ALA A 432 6.82 28.67 17.19
C ALA A 432 6.84 28.32 15.69
N SER A 433 8.00 27.89 15.14
CA SER A 433 8.15 27.43 13.76
C SER A 433 7.91 25.92 13.56
N GLY A 434 7.66 25.16 14.63
CA GLY A 434 7.50 23.71 14.59
C GLY A 434 8.81 22.93 14.42
N ASP A 435 9.95 23.51 14.82
CA ASP A 435 11.26 22.86 14.73
C ASP A 435 11.47 21.82 15.85
N ARG A 436 12.25 20.80 15.54
CA ARG A 436 12.47 19.60 16.35
C ARG A 436 13.77 19.70 17.15
N ASP A 437 13.74 19.32 18.43
CA ASP A 437 14.92 19.26 19.31
C ASP A 437 15.94 18.16 18.92
N ASP A 438 15.55 17.23 18.06
CA ASP A 438 16.32 16.04 17.70
C ASP A 438 17.08 16.15 16.37
N VAL A 439 17.17 17.34 15.79
CA VAL A 439 17.83 17.60 14.51
C VAL A 439 19.34 17.25 14.56
N GLY A 440 19.82 16.58 13.50
CA GLY A 440 21.22 16.18 13.35
C GLY A 440 21.62 14.95 14.18
N ARG A 441 20.68 14.30 14.88
CA ARG A 441 20.92 13.07 15.63
C ARG A 441 20.06 11.93 15.08
N VAL A 442 20.60 11.21 14.10
CA VAL A 442 19.90 10.05 13.52
C VAL A 442 20.38 8.77 14.19
N PRO A 443 19.51 8.05 14.92
CA PRO A 443 19.87 6.76 15.53
C PRO A 443 20.24 5.71 14.47
N THR A 444 21.26 4.91 14.75
CA THR A 444 21.77 3.86 13.84
C THR A 444 20.68 2.87 13.43
N GLY A 445 19.75 2.53 14.33
CA GLY A 445 18.66 1.62 14.00
C GLY A 445 17.68 2.15 12.97
N MET A 446 17.47 3.49 12.88
CA MET A 446 16.68 4.11 11.81
C MET A 446 17.37 3.94 10.44
N PHE A 447 18.69 4.09 10.38
CA PHE A 447 19.47 3.81 9.16
C PHE A 447 19.38 2.35 8.75
N LEU A 448 19.58 1.43 9.70
CA LEU A 448 19.60 -0.01 9.43
C LEU A 448 18.22 -0.51 8.95
N SER A 449 17.14 -0.07 9.57
CA SER A 449 15.79 -0.45 9.14
C SER A 449 15.44 0.12 7.76
N THR A 450 15.84 1.35 7.48
CA THR A 450 15.65 1.95 6.14
C THR A 450 16.53 1.25 5.10
N ALA A 451 17.80 0.98 5.40
CA ALA A 451 18.70 0.24 4.52
C ALA A 451 18.19 -1.17 4.25
N PHE A 452 17.61 -1.85 5.25
CA PHE A 452 16.99 -3.15 5.09
C PHE A 452 15.86 -3.10 4.05
N LEU A 453 14.97 -2.12 4.10
CA LEU A 453 13.89 -1.98 3.10
C LEU A 453 14.42 -1.59 1.72
N VAL A 454 15.42 -0.71 1.64
CA VAL A 454 16.06 -0.36 0.36
C VAL A 454 16.70 -1.59 -0.26
N LEU A 455 17.41 -2.41 0.53
CA LEU A 455 17.98 -3.67 0.07
C LEU A 455 16.89 -4.67 -0.34
N ALA A 456 15.82 -4.82 0.45
CA ALA A 456 14.68 -5.67 0.11
C ALA A 456 14.01 -5.25 -1.20
N SER A 457 13.79 -3.94 -1.41
CA SER A 457 13.24 -3.43 -2.67
C SER A 457 14.18 -3.63 -3.86
N THR A 458 15.49 -3.50 -3.65
CA THR A 458 16.51 -3.71 -4.70
C THR A 458 16.66 -5.20 -5.03
N SER A 459 16.50 -6.09 -4.04
CA SER A 459 16.59 -7.55 -4.24
C SER A 459 15.52 -8.07 -5.21
N ILE A 460 14.36 -7.41 -5.33
CA ILE A 460 13.33 -7.74 -6.33
C ILE A 460 13.92 -7.71 -7.75
N THR A 461 14.87 -6.82 -8.03
CA THR A 461 15.53 -6.74 -9.33
C THR A 461 16.25 -8.05 -9.69
N PHE A 462 16.97 -8.61 -8.73
CA PHE A 462 17.72 -9.87 -8.92
C PHE A 462 16.81 -11.08 -8.87
N LEU A 463 15.72 -11.00 -8.14
CA LEU A 463 14.71 -12.05 -8.00
C LEU A 463 13.51 -11.87 -8.93
N ALA A 464 13.61 -11.00 -9.94
CA ALA A 464 12.49 -10.65 -10.80
C ALA A 464 11.89 -11.87 -11.52
N GLY A 465 12.73 -12.79 -12.01
CA GLY A 465 12.27 -14.02 -12.64
C GLY A 465 11.43 -14.90 -11.70
N PRO A 466 11.95 -15.34 -10.56
CA PRO A 466 11.15 -16.07 -9.56
C PRO A 466 9.89 -15.34 -9.11
N ILE A 467 9.97 -14.03 -8.91
CA ILE A 467 8.80 -13.23 -8.47
C ILE A 467 7.76 -13.13 -9.59
N SER A 468 8.16 -12.89 -10.84
CA SER A 468 7.22 -12.86 -11.97
C SER A 468 6.55 -14.21 -12.16
N ASN A 469 7.29 -15.31 -12.06
CA ASN A 469 6.71 -16.65 -12.15
C ASN A 469 5.64 -16.91 -11.08
N ILE A 470 5.85 -16.45 -9.85
CA ILE A 470 4.84 -16.63 -8.79
C ILE A 470 3.64 -15.68 -8.97
N THR A 471 3.87 -14.44 -9.46
CA THR A 471 2.76 -13.53 -9.78
C THR A 471 1.95 -14.00 -10.99
N ASP A 472 2.58 -14.65 -11.97
CA ASP A 472 1.88 -15.27 -13.09
C ASP A 472 0.98 -16.42 -12.61
N ARG A 473 1.50 -17.32 -11.77
CA ARG A 473 0.69 -18.40 -11.16
C ARG A 473 -0.41 -17.84 -10.25
N ALA A 474 -0.16 -16.75 -9.54
CA ALA A 474 -1.19 -16.09 -8.72
C ALA A 474 -2.29 -15.48 -9.59
N ALA A 475 -1.94 -14.84 -10.70
CA ALA A 475 -2.89 -14.29 -11.67
C ALA A 475 -3.71 -15.39 -12.38
N GLN A 476 -3.05 -16.49 -12.79
CA GLN A 476 -3.72 -17.65 -13.36
C GLN A 476 -4.74 -18.25 -12.38
N SER A 477 -4.31 -18.49 -11.12
CA SER A 477 -5.20 -19.03 -10.07
C SER A 477 -6.36 -18.10 -9.73
N ALA A 478 -6.15 -16.77 -9.81
CA ALA A 478 -7.21 -15.79 -9.56
C ALA A 478 -8.23 -15.72 -10.70
N GLN A 479 -7.87 -16.12 -11.92
CA GLN A 479 -8.77 -16.18 -13.07
C GLN A 479 -9.42 -17.56 -13.24
N ASP A 480 -8.82 -18.62 -12.71
CA ASP A 480 -9.43 -19.95 -12.67
C ASP A 480 -10.29 -20.10 -11.41
N LEU A 481 -11.54 -19.69 -11.54
CA LEU A 481 -12.50 -19.71 -10.45
C LEU A 481 -12.84 -21.11 -9.95
N SER A 482 -12.63 -22.15 -10.78
CA SER A 482 -12.95 -23.54 -10.39
C SER A 482 -12.08 -23.96 -9.21
N ILE A 483 -10.78 -23.61 -9.23
CA ILE A 483 -9.83 -23.90 -8.14
C ILE A 483 -10.22 -23.18 -6.85
N TYR A 484 -10.59 -21.89 -6.95
CA TYR A 484 -11.00 -21.11 -5.77
C TYR A 484 -12.31 -21.61 -5.17
N ARG A 485 -13.30 -21.87 -6.04
CA ARG A 485 -14.64 -22.35 -5.64
C ARG A 485 -14.58 -23.73 -4.97
N SER A 486 -13.87 -24.68 -5.55
CA SER A 486 -13.70 -26.02 -4.97
C SER A 486 -12.98 -25.99 -3.62
N ALA A 487 -11.94 -25.18 -3.50
CA ALA A 487 -11.20 -25.05 -2.23
C ALA A 487 -12.02 -24.42 -1.09
N VAL A 488 -12.88 -23.43 -1.40
CA VAL A 488 -13.67 -22.72 -0.40
C VAL A 488 -14.95 -23.46 -0.02
N LEU A 489 -15.67 -23.99 -1.03
CA LEU A 489 -16.98 -24.66 -0.82
C LEU A 489 -16.84 -26.14 -0.50
N LEU A 490 -15.62 -26.69 -0.52
CA LEU A 490 -15.34 -28.11 -0.28
C LEU A 490 -16.09 -29.07 -1.24
N ASP A 491 -16.43 -28.58 -2.43
CA ASP A 491 -17.19 -29.32 -3.47
C ASP A 491 -16.24 -30.14 -4.37
N ASP A 492 -15.13 -30.67 -3.82
CA ASP A 492 -14.29 -31.61 -4.56
C ASP A 492 -14.82 -33.04 -4.37
N PRO A 493 -15.39 -33.68 -5.41
CA PRO A 493 -15.85 -35.07 -5.33
C PRO A 493 -14.71 -36.07 -5.07
N SER A 494 -13.45 -35.64 -5.25
CA SER A 494 -12.24 -36.46 -5.02
C SER A 494 -11.56 -36.14 -3.68
N ALA A 495 -11.97 -35.08 -2.98
CA ALA A 495 -11.48 -34.79 -1.65
C ALA A 495 -12.02 -35.86 -0.68
N PRO A 496 -11.15 -36.53 0.11
CA PRO A 496 -11.65 -37.40 1.15
C PRO A 496 -12.57 -36.56 2.06
N THR A 497 -13.84 -37.02 2.17
CA THR A 497 -14.79 -36.44 3.11
C THR A 497 -14.08 -36.24 4.43
N ARG A 498 -13.74 -34.99 4.78
CA ARG A 498 -13.14 -34.67 6.07
C ARG A 498 -14.17 -35.07 7.10
N ASN A 499 -13.89 -36.21 7.75
CA ASN A 499 -14.71 -36.74 8.80
C ASN A 499 -14.67 -35.73 9.96
N LEU A 500 -15.68 -34.86 10.04
CA LEU A 500 -15.81 -33.85 11.10
C LEU A 500 -15.90 -34.49 12.50
N ASP A 501 -16.07 -35.79 12.56
CA ASP A 501 -16.08 -36.56 13.83
C ASP A 501 -14.70 -36.68 14.47
N ALA A 502 -13.61 -36.44 13.74
CA ALA A 502 -12.23 -36.48 14.29
C ALA A 502 -11.89 -35.26 15.17
N PHE A 503 -12.75 -34.25 15.25
CA PHE A 503 -12.56 -33.08 16.13
C PHE A 503 -13.59 -33.00 17.26
N ARG A 504 -14.38 -34.08 17.47
CA ARG A 504 -15.35 -34.21 18.55
C ARG A 504 -14.91 -35.11 19.71
N GLU A 505 -13.68 -35.63 19.64
CA GLU A 505 -13.03 -36.33 20.75
C GLU A 505 -12.00 -35.50 21.47
#